data_66998c4f12ce8bcf8e4b7877431cdca3
#
_entry.id   66998c4f12ce8bcf8e4b7877431cdca3
#
_cell.length_a   1.000
_cell.length_b   1.000
_cell.length_c   1.000
_cell.angle_alpha   90.00
_cell.angle_beta   90.00
_cell.angle_gamma   90.00
#
_symmetry.space_group_name_H-M   'P 1'
#
loop_
_entity.id
_entity.type
_entity.pdbx_description
1 polymer ?
#
loop_
_entity_poly.entity_id
_entity_poly.type
_entity_poly.pdbx_seq_one_letter_code
_entity_poly.pdbx_strand_id
1 'polypeptide(L)'
;MKKTIKYSILGLAALCTVLLCGGDYMLGYSLKPDDLVSRSRNIAASYDFMYERYPELHPWVDSLMTAGVLKDFYIENDRGETLHALYVAAAHPTLKTAVIVHGYTDNAVRMLMIGYLYNKEMDFNILLPDLYGHGMSEGNHAQMGWKDRLDVLQWTETADELFGRRHTDSVASRSTEMVVHGISMGAATTMMVSGEVEHGQYQQPFIKCFVEDCGYTSVWDEFRGELKAQFNLPAFPLLHTANWLCRQEYGWDFLEASALEQVKKCTLPMLFIHGDADTFVPTWMVYPLYEAKPEPKELWIVPGATHAMSYKDYPQEYTEHVKKFVGKYIH
;
A
#
# COMPACT_ATOMS: atom_id res chain seq x y z
N MET A 1 54.66 -17.13 1.99
CA MET A 1 53.46 -17.55 1.22
C MET A 1 52.31 -18.10 2.09
N LYS A 2 52.45 -19.20 2.86
CA LYS A 2 51.35 -19.76 3.67
C LYS A 2 50.75 -18.81 4.73
N LYS A 3 51.58 -18.00 5.43
CA LYS A 3 51.09 -17.01 6.42
C LYS A 3 50.35 -15.87 5.78
N THR A 4 50.80 -15.35 4.62
CA THR A 4 50.14 -14.26 3.89
C THR A 4 48.74 -14.70 3.40
N ILE A 5 48.64 -15.91 2.84
CA ILE A 5 47.35 -16.48 2.41
C ILE A 5 46.36 -16.61 3.58
N LYS A 6 46.87 -17.09 4.76
CA LYS A 6 46.03 -17.20 5.96
C LYS A 6 45.47 -15.85 6.43
N TYR A 7 46.28 -14.78 6.46
CA TYR A 7 45.85 -13.44 6.84
C TYR A 7 44.88 -12.84 5.80
N SER A 8 45.09 -13.10 4.51
CA SER A 8 44.16 -12.67 3.46
C SER A 8 42.80 -13.36 3.58
N ILE A 9 42.77 -14.65 3.90
CA ILE A 9 41.49 -15.40 4.12
C ILE A 9 40.78 -14.87 5.38
N LEU A 10 41.51 -14.63 6.47
CA LEU A 10 40.93 -14.06 7.69
C LEU A 10 40.38 -12.65 7.47
N GLY A 11 41.12 -11.81 6.74
CA GLY A 11 40.63 -10.48 6.34
C GLY A 11 39.36 -10.50 5.50
N LEU A 12 39.31 -11.39 4.52
CA LEU A 12 38.13 -11.56 3.69
C LEU A 12 36.93 -12.08 4.51
N ALA A 13 37.15 -13.07 5.38
CA ALA A 13 36.09 -13.57 6.27
C ALA A 13 35.56 -12.48 7.20
N ALA A 14 36.44 -11.67 7.80
CA ALA A 14 36.04 -10.54 8.63
C ALA A 14 35.22 -9.51 7.84
N LEU A 15 35.63 -9.17 6.62
CA LEU A 15 34.88 -8.26 5.74
C LEU A 15 33.51 -8.82 5.41
N CYS A 16 33.41 -10.10 5.02
CA CYS A 16 32.12 -10.75 4.75
C CYS A 16 31.20 -10.72 5.98
N THR A 17 31.74 -10.99 7.18
CA THR A 17 30.97 -10.91 8.43
C THR A 17 30.43 -9.50 8.68
N VAL A 18 31.25 -8.47 8.49
CA VAL A 18 30.83 -7.08 8.65
C VAL A 18 29.73 -6.72 7.65
N LEU A 19 29.85 -7.14 6.40
CA LEU A 19 28.83 -6.88 5.38
C LEU A 19 27.52 -7.63 5.67
N LEU A 20 27.59 -8.88 6.10
CA LEU A 20 26.40 -9.65 6.48
C LEU A 20 25.70 -9.03 7.70
N CYS A 21 26.42 -8.70 8.76
CA CYS A 21 25.84 -8.04 9.92
C CYS A 21 25.26 -6.65 9.58
N GLY A 22 25.95 -5.88 8.74
CA GLY A 22 25.46 -4.58 8.28
C GLY A 22 24.21 -4.70 7.39
N GLY A 23 24.20 -5.70 6.48
CA GLY A 23 23.05 -5.99 5.64
C GLY A 23 21.84 -6.46 6.45
N ASP A 24 22.04 -7.34 7.42
CA ASP A 24 21.03 -7.82 8.35
C ASP A 24 20.44 -6.68 9.21
N TYR A 25 21.31 -5.84 9.75
CA TYR A 25 20.87 -4.64 10.47
C TYR A 25 20.00 -3.74 9.61
N MET A 26 20.42 -3.46 8.37
CA MET A 26 19.62 -2.62 7.45
C MET A 26 18.31 -3.28 7.05
N LEU A 27 18.31 -4.58 6.86
CA LEU A 27 17.09 -5.34 6.56
C LEU A 27 16.11 -5.26 7.74
N GLY A 28 16.59 -5.48 8.96
CA GLY A 28 15.79 -5.33 10.18
C GLY A 28 15.27 -3.90 10.35
N TYR A 29 16.14 -2.90 10.16
CA TYR A 29 15.77 -1.49 10.24
C TYR A 29 14.65 -1.11 9.26
N SER A 30 14.69 -1.64 8.02
CA SER A 30 13.75 -1.29 6.98
C SER A 30 12.45 -2.12 7.02
N LEU A 31 12.50 -3.38 7.43
CA LEU A 31 11.32 -4.24 7.41
C LEU A 31 10.69 -4.48 8.79
N LYS A 32 11.44 -4.27 9.88
CA LYS A 32 10.97 -4.45 11.26
C LYS A 32 11.20 -3.19 12.12
N PRO A 33 10.77 -1.99 11.68
CA PRO A 33 10.97 -0.79 12.48
C PRO A 33 10.14 -0.84 13.77
N ASP A 34 10.61 -0.14 14.81
CA ASP A 34 9.87 -0.03 16.08
C ASP A 34 8.48 0.54 15.90
N ASP A 35 8.29 1.43 14.91
CA ASP A 35 7.01 2.02 14.55
C ASP A 35 5.99 1.00 14.02
N LEU A 36 6.42 -0.14 13.52
CA LEU A 36 5.51 -1.21 13.11
C LEU A 36 4.66 -1.70 14.29
N VAL A 37 5.27 -1.79 15.47
CA VAL A 37 4.59 -2.20 16.70
C VAL A 37 3.99 -1.00 17.44
N SER A 38 4.75 0.07 17.63
CA SER A 38 4.35 1.20 18.48
C SER A 38 3.28 2.09 17.83
N ARG A 39 3.30 2.21 16.50
CA ARG A 39 2.39 3.06 15.73
C ARG A 39 1.30 2.25 15.02
N SER A 40 1.69 1.28 14.18
CA SER A 40 0.71 0.55 13.36
C SER A 40 -0.19 -0.35 14.20
N ARG A 41 0.35 -1.06 15.20
CA ARG A 41 -0.41 -1.99 16.03
C ARG A 41 -1.12 -1.35 17.22
N ASN A 42 -0.88 -0.07 17.49
CA ASN A 42 -1.59 0.67 18.54
C ASN A 42 -2.87 1.29 17.97
N ILE A 43 -3.93 0.50 17.92
CA ILE A 43 -5.22 0.89 17.32
C ILE A 43 -5.83 2.10 18.04
N ALA A 44 -5.76 2.17 19.37
CA ALA A 44 -6.27 3.32 20.12
C ALA A 44 -5.53 4.60 19.74
N ALA A 45 -4.21 4.59 19.72
CA ALA A 45 -3.41 5.73 19.28
C ALA A 45 -3.64 6.08 17.80
N SER A 46 -4.05 5.12 16.97
CA SER A 46 -4.40 5.38 15.57
C SER A 46 -5.70 6.16 15.44
N TYR A 47 -6.71 5.89 16.29
CA TYR A 47 -7.92 6.71 16.37
C TYR A 47 -7.61 8.12 16.89
N ASP A 48 -6.82 8.24 17.96
CA ASP A 48 -6.42 9.54 18.50
C ASP A 48 -5.69 10.37 17.44
N PHE A 49 -4.72 9.78 16.75
CA PHE A 49 -4.00 10.44 15.65
C PHE A 49 -4.93 10.87 14.51
N MET A 50 -5.85 10.00 14.09
CA MET A 50 -6.79 10.29 13.02
C MET A 50 -7.69 11.47 13.42
N TYR A 51 -8.22 11.47 14.62
CA TYR A 51 -9.09 12.54 15.11
C TYR A 51 -8.36 13.87 15.30
N GLU A 52 -7.12 13.84 15.78
CA GLU A 52 -6.30 15.05 15.89
C GLU A 52 -5.99 15.63 14.51
N ARG A 53 -5.68 14.77 13.57
CA ARG A 53 -5.25 15.18 12.23
C ARG A 53 -6.41 15.57 11.31
N TYR A 54 -7.57 14.93 11.46
CA TYR A 54 -8.78 15.09 10.66
C TYR A 54 -10.02 15.23 11.56
N PRO A 55 -10.15 16.33 12.32
CA PRO A 55 -11.24 16.49 13.28
C PRO A 55 -12.63 16.47 12.64
N GLU A 56 -12.72 16.78 11.34
CA GLU A 56 -13.95 16.70 10.56
C GLU A 56 -14.52 15.28 10.42
N LEU A 57 -13.70 14.25 10.63
CA LEU A 57 -14.14 12.84 10.55
C LEU A 57 -14.89 12.37 11.82
N HIS A 58 -14.71 13.03 12.95
CA HIS A 58 -15.32 12.64 14.24
C HIS A 58 -16.81 12.31 14.12
N PRO A 59 -17.69 13.21 13.62
CA PRO A 59 -19.12 12.94 13.60
C PRO A 59 -19.49 11.72 12.74
N TRP A 60 -18.74 11.49 11.66
CA TRP A 60 -18.99 10.36 10.78
C TRP A 60 -18.53 9.05 11.43
N VAL A 61 -17.31 8.97 11.94
CA VAL A 61 -16.77 7.76 12.57
C VAL A 61 -17.58 7.39 13.81
N ASP A 62 -17.92 8.36 14.65
CA ASP A 62 -18.75 8.14 15.84
C ASP A 62 -20.16 7.62 15.47
N SER A 63 -20.73 8.12 14.38
CA SER A 63 -22.01 7.61 13.87
C SER A 63 -21.92 6.15 13.41
N LEU A 64 -20.84 5.77 12.73
CA LEU A 64 -20.61 4.41 12.29
C LEU A 64 -20.40 3.44 13.47
N MET A 65 -19.63 3.87 14.48
CA MET A 65 -19.40 3.09 15.70
C MET A 65 -20.69 2.93 16.51
N THR A 66 -21.44 4.00 16.71
CA THR A 66 -22.71 3.97 17.45
C THR A 66 -23.75 3.08 16.77
N ALA A 67 -23.80 3.11 15.44
CA ALA A 67 -24.68 2.25 14.65
C ALA A 67 -24.16 0.81 14.53
N GLY A 68 -22.92 0.53 14.95
CA GLY A 68 -22.29 -0.79 14.83
C GLY A 68 -22.08 -1.23 13.37
N VAL A 69 -21.85 -0.27 12.45
CA VAL A 69 -21.68 -0.55 11.02
C VAL A 69 -20.23 -0.46 10.54
N LEU A 70 -19.32 0.13 11.31
CA LEU A 70 -17.89 -0.04 11.16
C LEU A 70 -17.52 -1.39 11.78
N LYS A 71 -17.09 -2.33 10.97
CA LYS A 71 -16.91 -3.73 11.38
C LYS A 71 -15.53 -4.25 11.04
N ASP A 72 -15.05 -5.13 11.91
CA ASP A 72 -13.86 -5.96 11.67
C ASP A 72 -14.23 -7.15 10.78
N PHE A 73 -13.29 -7.54 9.93
CA PHE A 73 -13.37 -8.76 9.13
C PHE A 73 -12.00 -9.45 9.10
N TYR A 74 -12.00 -10.77 9.10
CA TYR A 74 -10.78 -11.57 9.09
C TYR A 74 -10.84 -12.60 7.98
N ILE A 75 -9.71 -12.80 7.31
CA ILE A 75 -9.49 -13.89 6.35
C ILE A 75 -8.22 -14.64 6.71
N GLU A 76 -8.10 -15.86 6.26
CA GLU A 76 -6.85 -16.58 6.18
C GLU A 76 -6.35 -16.49 4.74
N ASN A 77 -5.11 -16.01 4.55
CA ASN A 77 -4.54 -15.93 3.22
C ASN A 77 -3.97 -17.28 2.75
N ASP A 78 -3.53 -17.35 1.49
CA ASP A 78 -2.99 -18.59 0.89
C ASP A 78 -1.73 -19.12 1.60
N ARG A 79 -1.13 -18.33 2.48
CA ARG A 79 0.02 -18.70 3.31
C ARG A 79 -0.36 -19.19 4.71
N GLY A 80 -1.67 -19.22 5.04
CA GLY A 80 -2.19 -19.60 6.34
C GLY A 80 -2.04 -18.50 7.41
N GLU A 81 -1.89 -17.23 7.00
CA GLU A 81 -1.77 -16.09 7.90
C GLU A 81 -3.14 -15.41 8.07
N THR A 82 -3.49 -15.06 9.31
CA THR A 82 -4.72 -14.33 9.61
C THR A 82 -4.55 -12.85 9.31
N LEU A 83 -5.34 -12.33 8.38
CA LEU A 83 -5.36 -10.92 8.01
C LEU A 83 -6.66 -10.27 8.44
N HIS A 84 -6.58 -9.00 8.78
CA HIS A 84 -7.67 -8.16 9.25
C HIS A 84 -8.00 -7.05 8.26
N ALA A 85 -9.27 -6.64 8.21
CA ALA A 85 -9.72 -5.42 7.55
C ALA A 85 -10.86 -4.76 8.33
N LEU A 86 -10.97 -3.45 8.22
CA LEU A 86 -12.20 -2.71 8.53
C LEU A 86 -13.09 -2.65 7.28
N TYR A 87 -14.42 -2.69 7.47
CA TYR A 87 -15.34 -2.44 6.38
C TYR A 87 -16.59 -1.66 6.81
N VAL A 88 -17.13 -0.88 5.87
CA VAL A 88 -18.38 -0.15 6.03
C VAL A 88 -19.18 -0.27 4.72
N ALA A 89 -20.45 -0.65 4.85
CA ALA A 89 -21.36 -0.58 3.71
C ALA A 89 -21.77 0.86 3.42
N ALA A 90 -22.08 1.17 2.17
CA ALA A 90 -22.67 2.45 1.78
C ALA A 90 -24.01 2.69 2.49
N ALA A 91 -24.38 3.99 2.64
CA ALA A 91 -25.65 4.37 3.26
C ALA A 91 -26.85 3.90 2.41
N HIS A 92 -26.69 3.92 1.10
CA HIS A 92 -27.70 3.40 0.18
C HIS A 92 -27.17 2.15 -0.54
N PRO A 93 -28.06 1.21 -0.92
CA PRO A 93 -27.67 0.02 -1.66
C PRO A 93 -26.93 0.35 -2.95
N THR A 94 -25.66 -0.08 -3.08
CA THR A 94 -24.82 0.15 -4.27
C THR A 94 -23.81 -0.99 -4.46
N LEU A 95 -23.39 -1.20 -5.72
CA LEU A 95 -22.29 -2.10 -6.06
C LEU A 95 -20.92 -1.37 -6.11
N LYS A 96 -20.93 -0.03 -6.00
CA LYS A 96 -19.70 0.78 -5.97
C LYS A 96 -18.89 0.45 -4.73
N THR A 97 -17.66 0.04 -4.93
CA THR A 97 -16.80 -0.45 -3.84
C THR A 97 -15.40 0.13 -3.96
N ALA A 98 -14.81 0.52 -2.83
CA ALA A 98 -13.42 0.93 -2.74
C ALA A 98 -12.66 0.04 -1.77
N VAL A 99 -11.53 -0.52 -2.22
CA VAL A 99 -10.52 -1.15 -1.36
C VAL A 99 -9.38 -0.16 -1.17
N ILE A 100 -9.08 0.19 0.10
CA ILE A 100 -8.22 1.32 0.46
C ILE A 100 -7.00 0.80 1.21
N VAL A 101 -5.82 0.94 0.61
CA VAL A 101 -4.57 0.30 1.05
C VAL A 101 -3.67 1.32 1.75
N HIS A 102 -3.29 1.03 3.00
CA HIS A 102 -2.49 1.93 3.84
C HIS A 102 -1.00 1.93 3.52
N GLY A 103 -0.29 2.98 3.98
CA GLY A 103 1.15 3.14 3.86
C GLY A 103 1.98 2.34 4.88
N TYR A 104 3.30 2.50 4.78
CA TYR A 104 4.28 1.90 5.68
C TYR A 104 4.06 2.34 7.13
N THR A 105 4.13 1.41 8.08
CA THR A 105 3.85 1.62 9.51
C THR A 105 2.49 2.26 9.84
N ASP A 106 1.54 2.17 8.91
CA ASP A 106 0.16 2.66 9.07
C ASP A 106 -0.82 1.50 9.28
N ASN A 107 -2.13 1.73 9.24
CA ASN A 107 -3.17 0.72 9.39
C ASN A 107 -4.52 1.18 8.82
N ALA A 108 -5.49 0.28 8.84
CA ALA A 108 -6.85 0.53 8.35
C ALA A 108 -7.53 1.75 8.99
N VAL A 109 -7.35 1.97 10.30
CA VAL A 109 -7.96 3.12 11.02
C VAL A 109 -7.48 4.45 10.46
N ARG A 110 -6.18 4.58 10.19
CA ARG A 110 -5.60 5.81 9.67
C ARG A 110 -6.03 6.12 8.23
N MET A 111 -6.49 5.11 7.49
CA MET A 111 -7.05 5.27 6.16
C MET A 111 -8.53 5.65 6.14
N LEU A 112 -9.18 5.77 7.30
CA LEU A 112 -10.58 6.26 7.38
C LEU A 112 -10.76 7.64 6.76
N MET A 113 -9.70 8.45 6.64
CA MET A 113 -9.75 9.73 5.94
C MET A 113 -10.06 9.57 4.43
N ILE A 114 -9.52 8.55 3.77
CA ILE A 114 -9.89 8.18 2.40
C ILE A 114 -11.20 7.39 2.40
N GLY A 115 -11.46 6.61 3.46
CA GLY A 115 -12.77 5.97 3.68
C GLY A 115 -13.91 6.98 3.70
N TYR A 116 -13.72 8.14 4.34
CA TYR A 116 -14.68 9.25 4.34
C TYR A 116 -14.99 9.74 2.92
N LEU A 117 -13.96 9.98 2.13
CA LEU A 117 -14.11 10.39 0.73
C LEU A 117 -15.01 9.41 -0.05
N TYR A 118 -14.73 8.12 0.03
CA TYR A 118 -15.51 7.14 -0.71
C TYR A 118 -16.87 6.86 -0.09
N ASN A 119 -16.93 6.59 1.21
CA ASN A 119 -18.19 6.17 1.84
C ASN A 119 -19.14 7.34 2.07
N LYS A 120 -18.65 8.44 2.67
CA LYS A 120 -19.51 9.57 3.02
C LYS A 120 -19.81 10.47 1.84
N GLU A 121 -18.78 10.77 1.00
CA GLU A 121 -18.88 11.75 -0.06
C GLU A 121 -19.34 11.15 -1.41
N MET A 122 -19.12 9.84 -1.63
CA MET A 122 -19.42 9.17 -2.90
C MET A 122 -20.43 8.01 -2.77
N ASP A 123 -20.85 7.66 -1.56
CA ASP A 123 -21.77 6.55 -1.26
C ASP A 123 -21.28 5.19 -1.79
N PHE A 124 -20.00 4.88 -1.51
CA PHE A 124 -19.36 3.61 -1.82
C PHE A 124 -19.34 2.69 -0.61
N ASN A 125 -19.41 1.38 -0.83
CA ASN A 125 -18.91 0.40 0.13
C ASN A 125 -17.40 0.55 0.24
N ILE A 126 -16.84 0.42 1.45
CA ILE A 126 -15.39 0.49 1.66
C ILE A 126 -14.88 -0.72 2.42
N LEU A 127 -13.69 -1.19 2.05
CA LEU A 127 -12.90 -2.17 2.77
C LEU A 127 -11.46 -1.64 2.89
N LEU A 128 -10.94 -1.65 4.12
CA LEU A 128 -9.62 -1.11 4.46
C LEU A 128 -8.82 -2.24 5.12
N PRO A 129 -7.98 -2.97 4.36
CA PRO A 129 -7.17 -4.04 4.93
C PRO A 129 -6.03 -3.48 5.80
N ASP A 130 -5.72 -4.19 6.87
CA ASP A 130 -4.41 -4.14 7.51
C ASP A 130 -3.48 -5.08 6.74
N LEU A 131 -2.41 -4.55 6.16
CA LEU A 131 -1.42 -5.37 5.46
C LEU A 131 -0.67 -6.27 6.45
N TYR A 132 -0.05 -7.34 5.93
CA TYR A 132 0.75 -8.24 6.77
C TYR A 132 1.75 -7.48 7.65
N GLY A 133 1.84 -7.85 8.91
CA GLY A 133 2.69 -7.18 9.89
C GLY A 133 2.13 -5.89 10.48
N HIS A 134 1.02 -5.36 9.97
CA HIS A 134 0.41 -4.09 10.37
C HIS A 134 -0.94 -4.30 11.07
N GLY A 135 -1.37 -3.27 11.80
CA GLY A 135 -2.68 -3.23 12.46
C GLY A 135 -2.98 -4.46 13.28
N MET A 136 -4.10 -5.10 12.99
CA MET A 136 -4.55 -6.32 13.64
C MET A 136 -4.24 -7.59 12.82
N SER A 137 -3.58 -7.47 11.65
CA SER A 137 -3.11 -8.61 10.87
C SER A 137 -1.92 -9.30 11.51
N GLU A 138 -1.77 -10.61 11.28
CA GLU A 138 -0.57 -11.36 11.65
C GLU A 138 0.65 -10.83 10.92
N GLY A 139 1.83 -11.26 11.38
CA GLY A 139 3.09 -10.89 10.80
C GLY A 139 3.99 -10.09 11.74
N ASN A 140 5.25 -9.93 11.33
CA ASN A 140 6.27 -9.28 12.14
C ASN A 140 7.25 -8.40 11.33
N HIS A 141 6.93 -8.16 10.06
CA HIS A 141 7.73 -7.34 9.16
C HIS A 141 6.87 -6.76 8.04
N ALA A 142 7.30 -5.65 7.46
CA ALA A 142 6.68 -5.08 6.27
C ALA A 142 7.12 -5.84 5.01
N GLN A 143 6.21 -6.09 4.10
CA GLN A 143 6.48 -6.77 2.82
C GLN A 143 6.61 -5.79 1.65
N MET A 144 6.59 -4.49 1.93
CA MET A 144 6.80 -3.39 0.97
C MET A 144 5.95 -3.52 -0.30
N GLY A 145 4.72 -3.96 -0.17
CA GLY A 145 3.77 -4.12 -1.27
C GLY A 145 3.93 -5.41 -2.09
N TRP A 146 5.10 -6.06 -2.07
CA TRP A 146 5.36 -7.15 -2.99
C TRP A 146 4.53 -8.41 -2.72
N LYS A 147 4.57 -8.94 -1.51
CA LYS A 147 3.68 -10.05 -1.13
C LYS A 147 2.29 -9.53 -0.74
N ASP A 148 2.22 -8.33 -0.18
CA ASP A 148 0.96 -7.66 0.17
C ASP A 148 0.00 -7.54 -1.03
N ARG A 149 0.54 -7.42 -2.28
CA ARG A 149 -0.31 -7.35 -3.47
C ARG A 149 -1.20 -8.59 -3.64
N LEU A 150 -0.72 -9.76 -3.25
CA LEU A 150 -1.49 -11.01 -3.32
C LEU A 150 -2.59 -11.04 -2.25
N ASP A 151 -2.27 -10.53 -1.06
CA ASP A 151 -3.25 -10.39 0.02
C ASP A 151 -4.33 -9.35 -0.35
N VAL A 152 -3.95 -8.24 -1.00
CA VAL A 152 -4.92 -7.24 -1.48
C VAL A 152 -5.80 -7.81 -2.58
N LEU A 153 -5.30 -8.67 -3.49
CA LEU A 153 -6.13 -9.38 -4.47
C LEU A 153 -7.18 -10.26 -3.78
N GLN A 154 -6.81 -10.97 -2.72
CA GLN A 154 -7.75 -11.76 -1.94
C GLN A 154 -8.78 -10.87 -1.21
N TRP A 155 -8.36 -9.70 -0.71
CA TRP A 155 -9.25 -8.71 -0.13
C TRP A 155 -10.23 -8.11 -1.13
N THR A 156 -9.83 -7.91 -2.38
CA THR A 156 -10.73 -7.43 -3.44
C THR A 156 -11.78 -8.48 -3.80
N GLU A 157 -11.43 -9.77 -3.85
CA GLU A 157 -12.39 -10.88 -3.99
C GLU A 157 -13.35 -10.93 -2.80
N THR A 158 -12.83 -10.82 -1.58
CA THR A 158 -13.64 -10.79 -0.36
C THR A 158 -14.63 -9.61 -0.38
N ALA A 159 -14.19 -8.42 -0.82
CA ALA A 159 -15.05 -7.24 -0.94
C ALA A 159 -16.13 -7.44 -2.00
N ASP A 160 -15.80 -8.05 -3.15
CA ASP A 160 -16.77 -8.37 -4.19
C ASP A 160 -17.85 -9.34 -3.67
N GLU A 161 -17.46 -10.39 -2.98
CA GLU A 161 -18.40 -11.31 -2.36
C GLU A 161 -19.24 -10.65 -1.26
N LEU A 162 -18.62 -9.88 -0.39
CA LEU A 162 -19.28 -9.25 0.76
C LEU A 162 -20.34 -8.25 0.32
N PHE A 163 -20.03 -7.40 -0.65
CA PHE A 163 -20.90 -6.33 -1.08
C PHE A 163 -21.79 -6.72 -2.28
N GLY A 164 -21.35 -7.63 -3.15
CA GLY A 164 -22.15 -8.16 -4.25
C GLY A 164 -23.36 -8.96 -3.80
N ARG A 165 -23.24 -9.75 -2.72
CA ARG A 165 -24.33 -10.56 -2.15
C ARG A 165 -25.43 -9.75 -1.46
N ARG A 166 -25.12 -8.55 -0.97
CA ARG A 166 -26.10 -7.70 -0.26
C ARG A 166 -27.19 -7.11 -1.15
N HIS A 167 -27.03 -7.17 -2.47
CA HIS A 167 -27.95 -6.53 -3.43
C HIS A 167 -28.95 -7.45 -4.05
N THR A 168 -29.05 -8.73 -3.64
CA THR A 168 -29.97 -9.66 -4.31
C THR A 168 -30.78 -10.47 -3.32
N ASP A 169 -32.10 -10.21 -3.28
CA ASP A 169 -33.10 -11.20 -2.91
C ASP A 169 -33.25 -12.30 -3.99
N SER A 170 -32.48 -12.23 -5.06
CA SER A 170 -32.47 -13.19 -6.19
C SER A 170 -31.14 -13.98 -6.21
N VAL A 171 -31.23 -15.22 -6.65
CA VAL A 171 -30.16 -16.24 -6.71
C VAL A 171 -28.92 -15.82 -7.55
N ALA A 172 -28.94 -14.70 -8.26
CA ALA A 172 -27.83 -14.20 -9.05
C ALA A 172 -27.05 -13.13 -8.26
N SER A 173 -25.90 -13.50 -7.69
CA SER A 173 -24.92 -12.55 -7.19
C SER A 173 -24.50 -11.58 -8.30
N ARG A 174 -24.54 -10.28 -8.01
CA ARG A 174 -23.98 -9.25 -8.91
C ARG A 174 -22.60 -8.91 -8.45
N SER A 175 -21.66 -8.83 -9.39
CA SER A 175 -20.30 -8.36 -9.12
C SER A 175 -20.28 -6.86 -8.85
N THR A 176 -19.40 -6.41 -7.98
CA THR A 176 -19.20 -5.00 -7.66
C THR A 176 -18.53 -4.24 -8.81
N GLU A 177 -18.52 -2.92 -8.72
CA GLU A 177 -17.65 -2.05 -9.52
C GLU A 177 -16.64 -1.41 -8.56
N MET A 178 -15.38 -1.82 -8.68
CA MET A 178 -14.38 -1.58 -7.64
C MET A 178 -13.26 -0.65 -8.11
N VAL A 179 -12.87 0.26 -7.20
CA VAL A 179 -11.61 0.99 -7.25
C VAL A 179 -10.67 0.47 -6.16
N VAL A 180 -9.38 0.34 -6.47
CA VAL A 180 -8.32 0.12 -5.48
C VAL A 180 -7.54 1.41 -5.34
N HIS A 181 -7.45 1.94 -4.10
CA HIS A 181 -6.80 3.21 -3.80
C HIS A 181 -5.75 3.02 -2.71
N GLY A 182 -4.52 3.41 -2.95
CA GLY A 182 -3.43 3.30 -1.99
C GLY A 182 -2.65 4.59 -1.81
N ILE A 183 -2.04 4.74 -0.63
CA ILE A 183 -1.14 5.86 -0.29
C ILE A 183 0.24 5.32 0.07
N SER A 184 1.32 5.93 -0.46
CA SER A 184 2.70 5.60 -0.15
C SER A 184 3.02 4.12 -0.46
N MET A 185 3.46 3.31 0.51
CA MET A 185 3.60 1.85 0.34
C MET A 185 2.29 1.22 -0.17
N GLY A 186 1.12 1.71 0.27
CA GLY A 186 -0.17 1.28 -0.24
C GLY A 186 -0.39 1.63 -1.72
N ALA A 187 0.13 2.78 -2.17
CA ALA A 187 0.10 3.17 -3.58
C ALA A 187 1.00 2.25 -4.43
N ALA A 188 2.22 1.95 -3.95
CA ALA A 188 3.09 0.98 -4.58
C ALA A 188 2.43 -0.42 -4.62
N THR A 189 1.77 -0.83 -3.54
CA THR A 189 0.98 -2.08 -3.48
C THR A 189 -0.14 -2.06 -4.52
N THR A 190 -0.90 -0.97 -4.62
CA THR A 190 -1.99 -0.78 -5.59
C THR A 190 -1.49 -0.88 -7.04
N MET A 191 -0.34 -0.26 -7.34
CA MET A 191 0.31 -0.41 -8.64
C MET A 191 0.78 -1.85 -8.89
N MET A 192 1.30 -2.54 -7.87
CA MET A 192 1.70 -3.94 -7.98
C MET A 192 0.50 -4.86 -8.18
N VAL A 193 -0.63 -4.61 -7.52
CA VAL A 193 -1.92 -5.30 -7.77
C VAL A 193 -2.35 -5.13 -9.22
N SER A 194 -2.23 -3.92 -9.77
CA SER A 194 -2.70 -3.60 -11.10
C SER A 194 -2.06 -4.44 -12.21
N GLY A 195 -0.83 -4.90 -12.00
CA GLY A 195 -0.14 -5.77 -12.96
C GLY A 195 -0.52 -7.25 -12.90
N GLU A 196 -1.32 -7.65 -11.90
CA GLU A 196 -1.76 -9.05 -11.72
C GLU A 196 -3.21 -9.28 -12.22
N VAL A 197 -4.08 -8.26 -12.19
CA VAL A 197 -5.54 -8.41 -12.34
C VAL A 197 -6.00 -8.75 -13.76
N GLU A 198 -5.21 -8.48 -14.78
CA GLU A 198 -5.56 -8.73 -16.18
C GLU A 198 -4.81 -9.94 -16.76
N HIS A 199 -3.80 -10.46 -16.05
CA HIS A 199 -2.93 -11.52 -16.54
C HIS A 199 -2.80 -12.66 -15.55
N GLY A 200 -2.76 -13.89 -16.05
CA GLY A 200 -2.54 -15.07 -15.23
C GLY A 200 -3.79 -15.54 -14.48
N GLN A 201 -3.62 -15.93 -13.22
CA GLN A 201 -4.66 -16.59 -12.41
C GLN A 201 -5.60 -15.63 -11.67
N TYR A 202 -5.30 -14.32 -11.66
CA TYR A 202 -6.03 -13.31 -10.87
C TYR A 202 -6.91 -12.41 -11.73
N GLN A 203 -7.71 -12.99 -12.62
CA GLN A 203 -8.64 -12.20 -13.42
C GLN A 203 -9.78 -11.67 -12.55
N GLN A 204 -9.79 -10.36 -12.29
CA GLN A 204 -10.77 -9.70 -11.44
C GLN A 204 -11.53 -8.59 -12.19
N PRO A 205 -12.53 -8.95 -13.01
CA PRO A 205 -13.24 -8.03 -13.89
C PRO A 205 -14.09 -6.98 -13.15
N PHE A 206 -14.29 -7.15 -11.85
CA PHE A 206 -14.98 -6.18 -10.99
C PHE A 206 -14.11 -4.96 -10.66
N ILE A 207 -12.78 -5.05 -10.74
CA ILE A 207 -11.90 -3.89 -10.61
C ILE A 207 -12.00 -3.06 -11.89
N LYS A 208 -12.31 -1.77 -11.75
CA LYS A 208 -12.54 -0.84 -12.87
C LYS A 208 -11.43 0.18 -13.03
N CYS A 209 -10.81 0.61 -11.94
CA CYS A 209 -9.74 1.60 -11.96
C CYS A 209 -8.89 1.55 -10.69
N PHE A 210 -7.76 2.25 -10.75
CA PHE A 210 -6.80 2.39 -9.65
C PHE A 210 -6.53 3.85 -9.36
N VAL A 211 -6.27 4.17 -8.08
CA VAL A 211 -5.77 5.47 -7.63
C VAL A 211 -4.53 5.21 -6.78
N GLU A 212 -3.42 5.79 -7.18
CA GLU A 212 -2.18 5.77 -6.41
C GLU A 212 -1.80 7.18 -5.98
N ASP A 213 -1.41 7.36 -4.71
CA ASP A 213 -0.92 8.62 -4.16
C ASP A 213 0.46 8.42 -3.53
N CYS A 214 1.46 9.07 -4.09
CA CYS A 214 2.87 9.10 -3.67
C CYS A 214 3.55 7.71 -3.54
N GLY A 215 3.27 6.80 -4.49
CA GLY A 215 3.93 5.51 -4.56
C GLY A 215 5.32 5.55 -5.19
N TYR A 216 6.16 4.56 -4.86
CA TYR A 216 7.53 4.43 -5.38
C TYR A 216 7.64 3.51 -6.60
N THR A 217 8.71 3.70 -7.38
CA THR A 217 9.02 2.89 -8.58
C THR A 217 9.33 1.42 -8.26
N SER A 218 10.12 1.20 -7.21
CA SER A 218 10.53 -0.11 -6.72
C SER A 218 11.03 -0.02 -5.28
N VAL A 219 10.99 -1.12 -4.56
CA VAL A 219 11.60 -1.20 -3.23
C VAL A 219 13.11 -0.92 -3.28
N TRP A 220 13.77 -1.31 -4.36
CA TRP A 220 15.17 -0.99 -4.58
C TRP A 220 15.43 0.51 -4.65
N ASP A 221 14.65 1.26 -5.44
CA ASP A 221 14.85 2.70 -5.61
C ASP A 221 14.52 3.45 -4.31
N GLU A 222 13.47 3.05 -3.62
CA GLU A 222 13.09 3.59 -2.33
C GLU A 222 14.20 3.40 -1.29
N PHE A 223 14.65 2.18 -1.06
CA PHE A 223 15.70 1.89 -0.08
C PHE A 223 17.06 2.47 -0.45
N ARG A 224 17.36 2.61 -1.74
CA ARG A 224 18.56 3.31 -2.21
C ARG A 224 18.49 4.81 -1.87
N GLY A 225 17.33 5.40 -2.08
CA GLY A 225 17.06 6.80 -1.74
C GLY A 225 17.21 7.05 -0.24
N GLU A 226 16.52 6.25 0.56
CA GLU A 226 16.53 6.34 2.02
C GLU A 226 17.92 6.04 2.62
N LEU A 227 18.65 5.06 2.13
CA LEU A 227 20.02 4.78 2.55
C LEU A 227 20.94 5.98 2.32
N LYS A 228 20.75 6.67 1.18
CA LYS A 228 21.50 7.87 0.87
C LYS A 228 21.08 9.06 1.72
N ALA A 229 19.78 9.27 1.92
CA ALA A 229 19.22 10.40 2.65
C ALA A 229 19.55 10.33 4.16
N GLN A 230 19.34 9.16 4.77
CA GLN A 230 19.48 8.99 6.22
C GLN A 230 20.92 8.72 6.66
N PHE A 231 21.68 7.93 5.91
CA PHE A 231 23.01 7.47 6.30
C PHE A 231 24.15 8.01 5.44
N ASN A 232 23.83 8.71 4.35
CA ASN A 232 24.79 9.17 3.35
C ASN A 232 25.68 8.04 2.78
N LEU A 233 25.15 6.82 2.70
CA LEU A 233 25.87 5.64 2.23
C LEU A 233 25.51 5.32 0.76
N PRO A 234 26.45 4.73 -0.01
CA PRO A 234 26.16 4.20 -1.34
C PRO A 234 25.43 2.86 -1.25
N ALA A 235 24.66 2.52 -2.29
CA ALA A 235 23.95 1.23 -2.38
C ALA A 235 24.91 0.02 -2.28
N PHE A 236 26.06 0.09 -2.98
CA PHE A 236 27.05 -0.99 -2.93
C PHE A 236 28.04 -0.74 -1.79
N PRO A 237 28.37 -1.79 -1.00
CA PRO A 237 27.86 -3.17 -1.06
C PRO A 237 26.64 -3.44 -0.18
N LEU A 238 26.26 -2.52 0.72
CA LEU A 238 25.37 -2.77 1.85
C LEU A 238 23.94 -3.11 1.41
N LEU A 239 23.33 -2.31 0.52
CA LEU A 239 21.98 -2.57 0.00
C LEU A 239 21.93 -3.87 -0.80
N HIS A 240 23.01 -4.23 -1.53
CA HIS A 240 23.07 -5.50 -2.24
C HIS A 240 23.09 -6.70 -1.27
N THR A 241 23.79 -6.55 -0.14
CA THR A 241 23.82 -7.58 0.89
C THR A 241 22.43 -7.72 1.57
N ALA A 242 21.79 -6.60 1.91
CA ALA A 242 20.43 -6.60 2.46
C ALA A 242 19.42 -7.22 1.48
N ASN A 243 19.51 -6.89 0.19
CA ASN A 243 18.68 -7.48 -0.86
C ASN A 243 18.86 -8.99 -0.96
N TRP A 244 20.10 -9.48 -0.92
CA TRP A 244 20.39 -10.91 -0.93
C TRP A 244 19.82 -11.61 0.32
N LEU A 245 19.98 -11.01 1.51
CA LEU A 245 19.43 -11.52 2.76
C LEU A 245 17.90 -11.56 2.72
N CYS A 246 17.24 -10.51 2.21
CA CYS A 246 15.81 -10.46 2.02
C CYS A 246 15.30 -11.65 1.21
N ARG A 247 16.00 -11.98 0.11
CA ARG A 247 15.65 -13.14 -0.71
C ARG A 247 15.82 -14.47 0.04
N GLN A 248 16.84 -14.59 0.90
CA GLN A 248 17.06 -15.82 1.68
C GLN A 248 16.07 -15.97 2.82
N GLU A 249 15.74 -14.88 3.53
CA GLU A 249 14.90 -14.90 4.73
C GLU A 249 13.41 -14.85 4.40
N TYR A 250 13.01 -13.97 3.44
CA TYR A 250 11.59 -13.70 3.15
C TYR A 250 11.12 -14.24 1.79
N GLY A 251 12.02 -14.77 0.95
CA GLY A 251 11.70 -15.37 -0.34
C GLY A 251 11.28 -14.37 -1.41
N TRP A 252 11.71 -13.10 -1.30
CA TRP A 252 11.56 -12.05 -2.29
C TRP A 252 12.74 -11.08 -2.24
N ASP A 253 12.93 -10.26 -3.25
CA ASP A 253 14.00 -9.29 -3.29
C ASP A 253 13.53 -7.89 -3.75
N PHE A 254 14.33 -6.87 -3.43
CA PHE A 254 13.97 -5.46 -3.66
C PHE A 254 13.87 -5.09 -5.14
N LEU A 255 14.55 -5.82 -6.02
CA LEU A 255 14.56 -5.56 -7.46
C LEU A 255 13.32 -6.14 -8.14
N GLU A 256 12.86 -7.33 -7.70
CA GLU A 256 11.61 -7.90 -8.22
C GLU A 256 10.37 -7.15 -7.71
N ALA A 257 10.46 -6.54 -6.52
CA ALA A 257 9.40 -5.74 -5.93
C ALA A 257 9.32 -4.36 -6.62
N SER A 258 8.82 -4.34 -7.86
CA SER A 258 8.80 -3.18 -8.74
C SER A 258 7.40 -2.82 -9.20
N ALA A 259 6.88 -1.69 -8.69
CA ALA A 259 5.64 -1.09 -9.17
C ALA A 259 5.77 -0.66 -10.64
N LEU A 260 6.97 -0.19 -11.05
CA LEU A 260 7.25 0.20 -12.42
C LEU A 260 7.07 -0.95 -13.42
N GLU A 261 7.52 -2.15 -13.08
CA GLU A 261 7.34 -3.33 -13.95
C GLU A 261 5.89 -3.82 -13.96
N GLN A 262 5.13 -3.58 -12.89
CA GLN A 262 3.73 -4.00 -12.80
C GLN A 262 2.79 -3.04 -13.56
N VAL A 263 2.97 -1.73 -13.45
CA VAL A 263 2.09 -0.78 -14.18
C VAL A 263 2.18 -0.92 -15.69
N LYS A 264 3.31 -1.38 -16.24
CA LYS A 264 3.48 -1.67 -17.68
C LYS A 264 2.49 -2.70 -18.19
N LYS A 265 2.02 -3.61 -17.33
CA LYS A 265 1.12 -4.72 -17.68
C LYS A 265 -0.36 -4.31 -17.59
N CYS A 266 -0.67 -3.25 -16.84
CA CYS A 266 -2.04 -2.85 -16.54
C CYS A 266 -2.63 -1.99 -17.67
N THR A 267 -3.76 -2.40 -18.24
CA THR A 267 -4.53 -1.61 -19.22
C THR A 267 -5.75 -0.90 -18.60
N LEU A 268 -6.10 -1.23 -17.33
CA LEU A 268 -7.17 -0.54 -16.61
C LEU A 268 -6.78 0.90 -16.26
N PRO A 269 -7.76 1.81 -16.15
CA PRO A 269 -7.52 3.22 -15.82
C PRO A 269 -6.76 3.42 -14.51
N MET A 270 -5.81 4.36 -14.48
CA MET A 270 -5.07 4.71 -13.27
C MET A 270 -4.90 6.22 -13.12
N LEU A 271 -5.23 6.73 -11.92
CA LEU A 271 -4.92 8.10 -11.50
C LEU A 271 -3.66 8.07 -10.64
N PHE A 272 -2.68 8.87 -11.03
CA PHE A 272 -1.45 9.14 -10.30
C PHE A 272 -1.55 10.49 -9.60
N ILE A 273 -1.29 10.51 -8.30
CA ILE A 273 -1.26 11.72 -7.46
C ILE A 273 0.10 11.77 -6.77
N HIS A 274 0.76 12.94 -6.75
CA HIS A 274 2.04 13.08 -6.06
C HIS A 274 2.30 14.53 -5.68
N GLY A 275 2.78 14.76 -4.45
CA GLY A 275 3.20 16.09 -4.02
C GLY A 275 4.52 16.53 -4.68
N ASP A 276 4.64 17.79 -5.13
CA ASP A 276 5.89 18.26 -5.73
C ASP A 276 6.99 18.61 -4.72
N ALA A 277 6.65 18.66 -3.43
CA ALA A 277 7.58 18.81 -2.31
C ALA A 277 7.87 17.50 -1.56
N ASP A 278 7.48 16.36 -2.11
CA ASP A 278 7.78 15.04 -1.52
C ASP A 278 9.27 14.71 -1.66
N THR A 279 9.93 14.58 -0.51
CA THR A 279 11.35 14.22 -0.40
C THR A 279 11.57 12.84 0.19
N PHE A 280 10.52 12.20 0.72
CA PHE A 280 10.57 10.84 1.28
C PHE A 280 10.43 9.81 0.16
N VAL A 281 9.31 9.82 -0.57
CA VAL A 281 9.22 9.20 -1.89
C VAL A 281 9.37 10.33 -2.93
N PRO A 282 10.58 10.58 -3.44
CA PRO A 282 10.81 11.78 -4.22
C PRO A 282 9.92 11.87 -5.45
N THR A 283 9.37 13.06 -5.70
CA THR A 283 8.39 13.32 -6.78
C THR A 283 8.83 12.80 -8.16
N TRP A 284 10.15 12.72 -8.41
CA TRP A 284 10.65 12.17 -9.69
C TRP A 284 10.16 10.75 -9.96
N MET A 285 9.80 9.96 -8.91
CA MET A 285 9.40 8.56 -9.08
C MET A 285 8.06 8.41 -9.80
N VAL A 286 7.15 9.38 -9.69
CA VAL A 286 5.85 9.30 -10.38
C VAL A 286 5.97 9.41 -11.90
N TYR A 287 6.95 10.14 -12.42
CA TYR A 287 7.07 10.35 -13.86
C TYR A 287 7.35 9.06 -14.65
N PRO A 288 8.37 8.25 -14.32
CA PRO A 288 8.58 6.96 -15.01
C PRO A 288 7.42 5.99 -14.81
N LEU A 289 6.72 6.02 -13.67
CA LEU A 289 5.51 5.22 -13.45
C LEU A 289 4.40 5.63 -14.41
N TYR A 290 4.10 6.92 -14.46
CA TYR A 290 3.10 7.48 -15.37
C TYR A 290 3.45 7.22 -16.84
N GLU A 291 4.70 7.44 -17.24
CA GLU A 291 5.14 7.20 -18.62
C GLU A 291 5.00 5.75 -19.03
N ALA A 292 5.38 4.81 -18.15
CA ALA A 292 5.37 3.38 -18.43
C ALA A 292 3.97 2.76 -18.46
N LYS A 293 3.00 3.34 -17.73
CA LYS A 293 1.62 2.87 -17.66
C LYS A 293 0.91 3.09 -19.02
N PRO A 294 0.34 2.05 -19.66
CA PRO A 294 -0.53 2.22 -20.83
C PRO A 294 -1.76 3.10 -20.51
N GLU A 295 -2.33 3.75 -21.53
CA GLU A 295 -3.62 4.45 -21.39
C GLU A 295 -4.77 3.48 -21.01
N PRO A 296 -5.83 3.92 -20.29
CA PRO A 296 -6.08 5.29 -19.81
C PRO A 296 -5.32 5.61 -18.50
N LYS A 297 -4.83 6.83 -18.38
CA LYS A 297 -4.11 7.33 -17.19
C LYS A 297 -4.27 8.84 -17.03
N GLU A 298 -4.23 9.29 -15.79
CA GLU A 298 -4.23 10.72 -15.44
C GLU A 298 -3.15 10.99 -14.41
N LEU A 299 -2.59 12.20 -14.40
CA LEU A 299 -1.58 12.64 -13.45
C LEU A 299 -2.01 13.98 -12.84
N TRP A 300 -1.95 14.05 -11.51
CA TRP A 300 -2.09 15.28 -10.76
C TRP A 300 -0.89 15.47 -9.84
N ILE A 301 -0.09 16.47 -10.12
CA ILE A 301 1.00 16.91 -9.24
C ILE A 301 0.45 17.97 -8.31
N VAL A 302 0.54 17.72 -7.00
CA VAL A 302 -0.05 18.56 -5.95
C VAL A 302 0.96 19.62 -5.49
N PRO A 303 0.72 20.90 -5.75
CA PRO A 303 1.69 21.94 -5.43
C PRO A 303 1.98 22.07 -3.93
N GLY A 304 3.25 22.03 -3.53
CA GLY A 304 3.70 22.21 -2.15
C GLY A 304 3.41 21.03 -1.21
N ALA A 305 2.66 20.03 -1.65
CA ALA A 305 2.38 18.88 -0.80
C ALA A 305 3.64 18.03 -0.59
N THR A 306 3.90 17.67 0.66
CA THR A 306 4.93 16.72 1.06
C THR A 306 4.40 15.30 1.06
N HIS A 307 5.21 14.31 1.49
CA HIS A 307 4.83 12.89 1.48
C HIS A 307 3.49 12.61 2.17
N ALA A 308 2.55 11.99 1.46
CA ALA A 308 1.22 11.60 1.92
C ALA A 308 0.37 12.77 2.48
N MET A 309 0.63 13.99 2.01
CA MET A 309 -0.08 15.19 2.45
C MET A 309 -1.10 15.71 1.44
N SER A 310 -1.17 15.14 0.24
CA SER A 310 -2.04 15.61 -0.84
C SER A 310 -3.50 15.79 -0.39
N TYR A 311 -4.08 14.79 0.27
CA TYR A 311 -5.45 14.86 0.80
C TYR A 311 -5.57 15.86 1.96
N LYS A 312 -4.58 15.88 2.89
CA LYS A 312 -4.64 16.77 4.06
C LYS A 312 -4.56 18.25 3.68
N ASP A 313 -3.68 18.59 2.74
CA ASP A 313 -3.41 19.97 2.35
C ASP A 313 -4.49 20.49 1.38
N TYR A 314 -5.07 19.61 0.55
CA TYR A 314 -6.04 19.97 -0.49
C TYR A 314 -7.27 19.02 -0.47
N PRO A 315 -8.03 18.91 0.64
CA PRO A 315 -9.06 17.87 0.78
C PRO A 315 -10.19 17.99 -0.23
N GLN A 316 -10.57 19.21 -0.59
CA GLN A 316 -11.63 19.46 -1.56
C GLN A 316 -11.19 19.14 -2.98
N GLU A 317 -10.02 19.66 -3.41
CA GLU A 317 -9.47 19.41 -4.74
C GLU A 317 -9.14 17.93 -4.94
N TYR A 318 -8.56 17.29 -3.92
CA TYR A 318 -8.30 15.85 -3.92
C TYR A 318 -9.58 15.05 -4.15
N THR A 319 -10.61 15.37 -3.38
CA THR A 319 -11.93 14.74 -3.50
C THR A 319 -12.52 14.94 -4.90
N GLU A 320 -12.41 16.13 -5.47
CA GLU A 320 -12.90 16.44 -6.82
C GLU A 320 -12.15 15.67 -7.90
N HIS A 321 -10.80 15.60 -7.80
CA HIS A 321 -9.96 14.83 -8.73
C HIS A 321 -10.34 13.34 -8.70
N VAL A 322 -10.45 12.75 -7.52
CA VAL A 322 -10.82 11.34 -7.35
C VAL A 322 -12.25 11.10 -7.84
N LYS A 323 -13.23 11.92 -7.44
CA LYS A 323 -14.63 11.80 -7.90
C LYS A 323 -14.74 11.88 -9.43
N LYS A 324 -14.06 12.84 -10.03
CA LYS A 324 -14.07 13.04 -11.49
C LYS A 324 -13.45 11.86 -12.21
N PHE A 325 -12.33 11.34 -11.72
CA PHE A 325 -11.65 10.21 -12.33
C PHE A 325 -12.47 8.92 -12.17
N VAL A 326 -12.81 8.54 -10.93
CA VAL A 326 -13.54 7.30 -10.62
C VAL A 326 -14.91 7.28 -11.28
N GLY A 327 -15.62 8.41 -11.31
CA GLY A 327 -16.94 8.53 -11.94
C GLY A 327 -16.96 8.33 -13.47
N LYS A 328 -15.80 8.24 -14.15
CA LYS A 328 -15.70 7.84 -15.56
C LYS A 328 -15.85 6.34 -15.76
N TYR A 329 -15.59 5.54 -14.74
CA TYR A 329 -15.42 4.09 -14.84
C TYR A 329 -16.34 3.29 -13.91
N ILE A 330 -16.88 3.93 -12.86
CA ILE A 330 -17.79 3.32 -11.86
C ILE A 330 -19.07 4.15 -11.80
N HIS A 331 -20.25 3.51 -12.07
CA HIS A 331 -21.52 4.19 -12.26
C HIS A 331 -22.60 3.79 -11.26
#